data_bb0e36c2afe1be1638b6203b544a07a8
#
_entry.id   bb0e36c2afe1be1638b6203b544a07a8
#
_cell.length_a   1.000
_cell.length_b   1.000
_cell.length_c   1.000
_cell.angle_alpha   90.00
_cell.angle_beta   90.00
_cell.angle_gamma   90.00
#
_symmetry.space_group_name_H-M   'P 1'
#
loop_
_entity.id
_entity.type
_entity.pdbx_description
1 polymer ?
#
loop_
_entity_poly.entity_id
_entity_poly.type
_entity_poly.pdbx_seq_one_letter_code
_entity_poly.pdbx_strand_id
1 'polypeptide(L)'
;VKPLVVLGDAMLDVDVEGTVDRLCPGTPAAVVDVCRELRRPGGAGLAALLAARSTDSVLLITAVADDEAGRALRGLLDEELTVLSVPLRGTTVRKARVRVAGQSLLRLDTGDGTADQGPLAAEIERALRSAGAILVADYGGGVAGHPDIRRLLAALAPTVPIVWDPHPRGPAPTPGARLISPNLSEARRFHQSGLEPAELAMILRDDWAAHAVAVTTGAAGAALADGRRVRTVPVPADARVTASAEPDACGAGDCFASTAAASLLAGATMAEAVSGAVEAAARFIGAGGACALSVRVEPSTPAQPPLPPNLGSAFDVAARVRAAGGRLVATGGCFDLLHPGHLSLLQQSRALGDALIVCLNSDDSVRRLKGLGRPILQARDRARLLTELASVDAVAIFDEPSPAALLERLCPDVWVKGGDYTGTQLPESEIVQRHGGETVLIPTVHGYSTSQLVAAAQGRS
;
A
#
# COMPACT_ATOMS: atom_id res chain seq x y z
N VAL A 1 -29.04 -21.60 -7.83
CA VAL A 1 -28.95 -20.26 -8.49
C VAL A 1 -27.58 -20.18 -9.16
N LYS A 2 -27.51 -19.71 -10.42
CA LYS A 2 -26.23 -19.51 -11.09
C LYS A 2 -25.53 -18.27 -10.51
N PRO A 3 -24.20 -18.31 -10.24
CA PRO A 3 -23.51 -17.20 -9.63
C PRO A 3 -23.28 -16.03 -10.60
N LEU A 4 -23.11 -14.83 -10.04
CA LEU A 4 -22.44 -13.72 -10.71
C LEU A 4 -20.93 -13.91 -10.54
N VAL A 5 -20.20 -14.04 -11.63
CA VAL A 5 -18.75 -14.09 -11.60
C VAL A 5 -18.20 -12.70 -11.91
N VAL A 6 -17.51 -12.13 -10.95
CA VAL A 6 -16.71 -10.89 -11.13
C VAL A 6 -15.28 -11.30 -11.45
N LEU A 7 -14.72 -10.75 -12.48
CA LEU A 7 -13.39 -11.09 -12.97
C LEU A 7 -12.63 -9.79 -13.27
N GLY A 8 -11.42 -9.66 -12.76
CA GLY A 8 -10.61 -8.47 -13.04
C GLY A 8 -9.51 -8.22 -12.02
N ASP A 9 -8.98 -7.01 -12.04
CA ASP A 9 -7.81 -6.63 -11.26
C ASP A 9 -8.24 -6.03 -9.92
N ALA A 10 -8.12 -6.78 -8.84
CA ALA A 10 -8.32 -6.28 -7.49
C ALA A 10 -7.06 -5.59 -6.97
N MET A 11 -7.22 -4.58 -6.12
CA MET A 11 -6.15 -3.80 -5.52
C MET A 11 -6.51 -3.39 -4.10
N LEU A 12 -5.49 -2.99 -3.33
CA LEU A 12 -5.71 -2.46 -1.99
C LEU A 12 -5.79 -0.93 -2.05
N ASP A 13 -6.96 -0.37 -1.82
CA ASP A 13 -7.15 1.06 -1.62
C ASP A 13 -6.94 1.41 -0.14
N VAL A 14 -6.17 2.48 0.10
CA VAL A 14 -5.84 2.96 1.45
C VAL A 14 -6.08 4.46 1.52
N ASP A 15 -6.85 4.92 2.51
CA ASP A 15 -6.92 6.33 2.85
C ASP A 15 -6.13 6.57 4.13
N VAL A 16 -5.10 7.41 4.05
CA VAL A 16 -4.26 7.86 5.16
C VAL A 16 -4.75 9.24 5.55
N GLU A 17 -5.47 9.35 6.66
CA GLU A 17 -6.01 10.63 7.14
C GLU A 17 -5.16 11.20 8.25
N GLY A 18 -4.90 12.50 8.18
CA GLY A 18 -4.06 13.20 9.15
C GLY A 18 -4.31 14.71 9.21
N THR A 19 -3.45 15.38 9.95
CA THR A 19 -3.39 16.84 10.06
C THR A 19 -2.08 17.37 9.51
N VAL A 20 -2.08 18.65 9.09
CA VAL A 20 -0.88 19.35 8.65
C VAL A 20 -0.73 20.61 9.49
N ASP A 21 0.15 20.56 10.48
CA ASP A 21 0.39 21.66 11.38
C ASP A 21 1.75 22.32 11.15
N ARG A 22 2.63 21.70 10.34
CA ARG A 22 3.98 22.19 10.09
C ARG A 22 4.48 21.82 8.68
N LEU A 23 5.47 22.58 8.24
CA LEU A 23 6.28 22.26 7.06
C LEU A 23 7.56 21.53 7.48
N CYS A 24 8.13 20.76 6.54
CA CYS A 24 9.42 20.13 6.73
C CYS A 24 10.52 21.22 6.82
N PRO A 25 11.40 21.18 7.82
CA PRO A 25 12.48 22.15 7.93
C PRO A 25 13.36 22.19 6.68
N GLY A 26 13.50 23.37 6.06
CA GLY A 26 14.34 23.59 4.90
C GLY A 26 13.72 23.24 3.53
N THR A 27 12.46 22.77 3.49
CA THR A 27 11.71 22.54 2.24
C THR A 27 10.24 22.96 2.42
N PRO A 28 9.55 23.39 1.35
CA PRO A 28 8.12 23.73 1.41
C PRO A 28 7.20 22.49 1.45
N ALA A 29 7.67 21.36 1.93
CA ALA A 29 6.91 20.12 1.99
C ALA A 29 6.06 20.08 3.28
N ALA A 30 4.78 19.74 3.16
CA ALA A 30 3.88 19.54 4.29
C ALA A 30 4.24 18.25 5.04
N VAL A 31 4.23 18.31 6.37
CA VAL A 31 4.31 17.12 7.24
C VAL A 31 2.91 16.72 7.63
N VAL A 32 2.50 15.52 7.27
CA VAL A 32 1.19 14.95 7.63
C VAL A 32 1.37 14.09 8.88
N ASP A 33 0.79 14.53 9.99
CA ASP A 33 0.69 13.71 11.20
C ASP A 33 -0.53 12.79 11.06
N VAL A 34 -0.27 11.49 10.85
CA VAL A 34 -1.30 10.49 10.52
C VAL A 34 -2.16 10.19 11.75
N CYS A 35 -3.48 10.36 11.62
CA CYS A 35 -4.45 10.08 12.67
C CYS A 35 -5.11 8.70 12.51
N ARG A 36 -5.33 8.25 11.27
CA ARG A 36 -5.92 6.95 10.97
C ARG A 36 -5.59 6.46 9.56
N GLU A 37 -5.63 5.15 9.39
CA GLU A 37 -5.55 4.48 8.11
C GLU A 37 -6.85 3.67 7.88
N LEU A 38 -7.45 3.83 6.72
CA LEU A 38 -8.64 3.12 6.29
C LEU A 38 -8.29 2.27 5.09
N ARG A 39 -8.58 0.97 5.16
CA ARG A 39 -8.31 0.02 4.07
C ARG A 39 -9.62 -0.50 3.49
N ARG A 40 -9.64 -0.72 2.17
CA ARG A 40 -10.76 -1.36 1.47
C ARG A 40 -10.28 -2.07 0.21
N PRO A 41 -11.02 -3.06 -0.28
CA PRO A 41 -10.82 -3.56 -1.63
C PRO A 41 -11.14 -2.48 -2.66
N GLY A 42 -10.33 -2.37 -3.70
CA GLY A 42 -10.55 -1.52 -4.86
C GLY A 42 -10.62 -2.34 -6.14
N GLY A 43 -11.03 -1.71 -7.23
CA GLY A 43 -11.15 -2.35 -8.53
C GLY A 43 -12.12 -3.53 -8.52
N ALA A 44 -11.75 -4.66 -9.12
CA ALA A 44 -12.59 -5.86 -9.17
C ALA A 44 -13.01 -6.36 -7.78
N GLY A 45 -12.19 -6.11 -6.73
CA GLY A 45 -12.55 -6.44 -5.35
C GLY A 45 -13.73 -5.61 -4.85
N LEU A 46 -13.72 -4.30 -5.11
CA LEU A 46 -14.84 -3.42 -4.76
C LEU A 46 -16.10 -3.78 -5.56
N ALA A 47 -15.96 -4.01 -6.87
CA ALA A 47 -17.08 -4.40 -7.72
C ALA A 47 -17.74 -5.71 -7.24
N ALA A 48 -16.94 -6.69 -6.78
CA ALA A 48 -17.44 -7.95 -6.24
C ALA A 48 -18.19 -7.77 -4.91
N LEU A 49 -17.67 -6.96 -3.97
CA LEU A 49 -18.36 -6.65 -2.72
C LEU A 49 -19.69 -5.91 -2.96
N LEU A 50 -19.71 -4.97 -3.91
CA LEU A 50 -20.93 -4.28 -4.28
C LEU A 50 -21.96 -5.22 -4.92
N ALA A 51 -21.49 -6.16 -5.76
CA ALA A 51 -22.34 -7.19 -6.33
C ALA A 51 -22.94 -8.11 -5.26
N ALA A 52 -22.18 -8.49 -4.23
CA ALA A 52 -22.65 -9.35 -3.13
C ALA A 52 -23.76 -8.73 -2.29
N ARG A 53 -23.91 -7.40 -2.33
CA ARG A 53 -25.04 -6.70 -1.71
C ARG A 53 -26.35 -6.84 -2.49
N SER A 54 -26.26 -7.23 -3.76
CA SER A 54 -27.40 -7.29 -4.68
C SER A 54 -27.76 -8.72 -5.11
N THR A 55 -26.89 -9.71 -4.85
CA THR A 55 -27.09 -11.11 -5.21
C THR A 55 -26.40 -12.06 -4.23
N ASP A 56 -27.03 -13.20 -3.93
CA ASP A 56 -26.59 -14.14 -2.89
C ASP A 56 -25.37 -14.98 -3.28
N SER A 57 -25.00 -15.02 -4.55
CA SER A 57 -23.90 -15.87 -5.03
C SER A 57 -22.97 -15.09 -5.94
N VAL A 58 -21.85 -14.66 -5.39
CA VAL A 58 -20.77 -13.95 -6.11
C VAL A 58 -19.46 -14.70 -5.96
N LEU A 59 -18.75 -14.87 -7.09
CA LEU A 59 -17.40 -15.42 -7.15
C LEU A 59 -16.48 -14.33 -7.72
N LEU A 60 -15.34 -14.09 -7.07
CA LEU A 60 -14.32 -13.18 -7.58
C LEU A 60 -13.14 -13.96 -8.17
N ILE A 61 -12.79 -13.67 -9.42
CA ILE A 61 -11.58 -14.17 -10.08
C ILE A 61 -10.61 -12.99 -10.22
N THR A 62 -9.48 -13.04 -9.55
CA THR A 62 -8.50 -11.94 -9.54
C THR A 62 -7.08 -12.44 -9.35
N ALA A 63 -6.10 -11.57 -9.57
CA ALA A 63 -4.69 -11.87 -9.34
C ALA A 63 -4.18 -11.07 -8.14
N VAL A 64 -3.62 -11.76 -7.12
CA VAL A 64 -3.10 -11.16 -5.89
C VAL A 64 -1.83 -11.90 -5.47
N ALA A 65 -0.77 -11.15 -5.13
CA ALA A 65 0.48 -11.72 -4.63
C ALA A 65 0.38 -12.14 -3.14
N ASP A 66 1.32 -12.96 -2.68
CA ASP A 66 1.47 -13.27 -1.26
C ASP A 66 2.44 -12.28 -0.59
N ASP A 67 2.11 -10.99 -0.71
CA ASP A 67 2.77 -9.88 -0.03
C ASP A 67 1.87 -9.26 1.04
N GLU A 68 2.34 -8.22 1.73
CA GLU A 68 1.58 -7.55 2.79
C GLU A 68 0.25 -6.97 2.26
N ALA A 69 0.30 -6.28 1.12
CA ALA A 69 -0.88 -5.70 0.50
C ALA A 69 -1.87 -6.76 0.03
N GLY A 70 -1.36 -7.86 -0.52
CA GLY A 70 -2.18 -8.99 -0.96
C GLY A 70 -2.83 -9.75 0.20
N ARG A 71 -2.12 -9.99 1.29
CA ARG A 71 -2.70 -10.59 2.50
C ARG A 71 -3.78 -9.70 3.12
N ALA A 72 -3.52 -8.38 3.20
CA ALA A 72 -4.52 -7.42 3.67
C ALA A 72 -5.77 -7.40 2.78
N LEU A 73 -5.58 -7.39 1.47
CA LEU A 73 -6.69 -7.41 0.50
C LEU A 73 -7.50 -8.71 0.59
N ARG A 74 -6.83 -9.87 0.68
CA ARG A 74 -7.51 -11.16 0.87
C ARG A 74 -8.32 -11.20 2.16
N GLY A 75 -7.75 -10.76 3.29
CA GLY A 75 -8.47 -10.69 4.55
C GLY A 75 -9.78 -9.89 4.47
N LEU A 76 -9.79 -8.80 3.68
CA LEU A 76 -10.99 -8.00 3.45
C LEU A 76 -12.02 -8.64 2.51
N LEU A 77 -11.58 -9.57 1.64
CA LEU A 77 -12.44 -10.22 0.65
C LEU A 77 -12.98 -11.57 1.12
N ASP A 78 -12.14 -12.38 1.77
CA ASP A 78 -12.45 -13.77 2.15
C ASP A 78 -13.55 -13.88 3.21
N GLU A 79 -13.84 -12.77 3.93
CA GLU A 79 -14.96 -12.72 4.89
C GLU A 79 -16.34 -12.71 4.19
N GLU A 80 -16.43 -12.18 2.97
CA GLU A 80 -17.69 -11.95 2.27
C GLU A 80 -17.82 -12.71 0.94
N LEU A 81 -16.68 -13.16 0.35
CA LEU A 81 -16.65 -13.69 -1.01
C LEU A 81 -15.82 -14.97 -1.14
N THR A 82 -16.17 -15.80 -2.12
CA THR A 82 -15.27 -16.84 -2.61
C THR A 82 -14.32 -16.24 -3.65
N VAL A 83 -13.01 -16.28 -3.37
CA VAL A 83 -11.97 -15.73 -4.25
C VAL A 83 -11.18 -16.84 -4.92
N LEU A 84 -11.14 -16.82 -6.26
CA LEU A 84 -10.31 -17.68 -7.09
C LEU A 84 -9.12 -16.88 -7.63
N SER A 85 -7.90 -17.33 -7.36
CA SER A 85 -6.71 -16.58 -7.68
C SER A 85 -6.05 -17.04 -8.98
N VAL A 86 -5.81 -16.06 -9.86
CA VAL A 86 -4.83 -16.19 -10.95
C VAL A 86 -3.47 -15.83 -10.38
N PRO A 87 -2.37 -16.53 -10.69
CA PRO A 87 -1.05 -16.14 -10.24
C PRO A 87 -0.70 -14.71 -10.67
N LEU A 88 -0.02 -13.95 -9.77
CA LEU A 88 0.46 -12.61 -10.05
C LEU A 88 1.99 -12.61 -10.15
N ARG A 89 2.53 -11.93 -11.16
CA ARG A 89 3.95 -11.57 -11.26
C ARG A 89 4.14 -10.17 -10.72
N GLY A 90 5.14 -9.95 -9.88
CA GLY A 90 5.36 -8.68 -9.20
C GLY A 90 4.60 -8.59 -7.87
N THR A 91 4.27 -7.39 -7.45
CA THR A 91 3.67 -7.07 -6.15
C THR A 91 2.24 -6.57 -6.28
N THR A 92 1.41 -6.84 -5.27
CA THR A 92 -0.01 -6.42 -5.26
C THR A 92 -0.12 -4.90 -5.37
N VAL A 93 -0.99 -4.42 -6.27
CA VAL A 93 -1.22 -2.98 -6.46
C VAL A 93 -1.89 -2.40 -5.21
N ARG A 94 -1.26 -1.34 -4.67
CA ARG A 94 -1.79 -0.55 -3.55
C ARG A 94 -1.89 0.92 -3.97
N LYS A 95 -3.05 1.53 -3.74
CA LYS A 95 -3.30 2.95 -3.99
C LYS A 95 -3.57 3.65 -2.67
N ALA A 96 -2.61 4.42 -2.18
CA ALA A 96 -2.77 5.18 -0.94
C ALA A 96 -3.07 6.65 -1.24
N ARG A 97 -4.15 7.17 -0.65
CA ARG A 97 -4.51 8.59 -0.70
C ARG A 97 -4.22 9.21 0.65
N VAL A 98 -3.36 10.22 0.66
CA VAL A 98 -3.11 11.04 1.87
C VAL A 98 -4.14 12.16 1.88
N ARG A 99 -4.95 12.21 2.94
CA ARG A 99 -6.07 13.15 3.09
C ARG A 99 -5.91 14.02 4.34
N VAL A 100 -6.21 15.29 4.19
CA VAL A 100 -6.23 16.27 5.29
C VAL A 100 -7.51 17.08 5.19
N ALA A 101 -8.23 17.21 6.29
CA ALA A 101 -9.54 17.91 6.34
C ALA A 101 -10.51 17.46 5.22
N GLY A 102 -10.52 16.16 4.89
CA GLY A 102 -11.36 15.59 3.84
C GLY A 102 -10.86 15.76 2.41
N GLN A 103 -9.80 16.53 2.17
CA GLN A 103 -9.22 16.75 0.85
C GLN A 103 -8.03 15.81 0.60
N SER A 104 -7.92 15.27 -0.63
CA SER A 104 -6.75 14.49 -1.04
C SER A 104 -5.58 15.44 -1.37
N LEU A 105 -4.48 15.32 -0.64
CA LEU A 105 -3.25 16.06 -0.90
C LEU A 105 -2.35 15.34 -1.87
N LEU A 106 -2.30 14.01 -1.80
CA LEU A 106 -1.36 13.19 -2.54
C LEU A 106 -1.94 11.79 -2.74
N ARG A 107 -1.65 11.17 -3.87
CA ARG A 107 -1.86 9.73 -4.10
C ARG A 107 -0.53 9.04 -4.37
N LEU A 108 -0.30 7.93 -3.68
CA LEU A 108 0.85 7.06 -3.84
C LEU A 108 0.37 5.74 -4.43
N ASP A 109 0.79 5.43 -5.64
CA ASP A 109 0.53 4.15 -6.29
C ASP A 109 1.79 3.30 -6.17
N THR A 110 1.66 2.11 -5.57
CA THR A 110 2.75 1.14 -5.41
C THR A 110 2.28 -0.22 -5.89
N GLY A 111 3.23 -1.10 -6.17
CA GLY A 111 2.96 -2.41 -6.78
C GLY A 111 2.95 -2.33 -8.30
N ASP A 112 3.59 -3.33 -8.91
CA ASP A 112 3.79 -3.49 -10.35
C ASP A 112 3.18 -4.77 -10.88
N GLY A 113 2.33 -5.42 -10.06
CA GLY A 113 1.79 -6.73 -10.32
C GLY A 113 0.96 -6.80 -11.59
N THR A 114 1.22 -7.84 -12.37
CA THR A 114 0.43 -8.21 -13.54
C THR A 114 0.05 -9.68 -13.47
N ALA A 115 -1.17 -10.03 -13.93
CA ALA A 115 -1.63 -11.41 -13.96
C ALA A 115 -0.71 -12.26 -14.83
N ASP A 116 -0.30 -13.43 -14.32
CA ASP A 116 0.46 -14.40 -15.09
C ASP A 116 -0.43 -14.95 -16.22
N GLN A 117 0.16 -15.09 -17.41
CA GLN A 117 -0.53 -15.56 -18.62
C GLN A 117 -0.30 -17.06 -18.87
N GLY A 118 0.14 -17.81 -17.84
CA GLY A 118 0.29 -19.27 -17.87
C GLY A 118 -1.05 -20.02 -17.91
N PRO A 119 -1.03 -21.36 -17.83
CA PRO A 119 -2.26 -22.15 -17.86
C PRO A 119 -3.23 -21.77 -16.74
N LEU A 120 -4.51 -21.65 -17.09
CA LEU A 120 -5.57 -21.32 -16.14
C LEU A 120 -5.93 -22.54 -15.28
N ALA A 121 -6.13 -22.34 -13.98
CA ALA A 121 -6.60 -23.39 -13.10
C ALA A 121 -8.01 -23.89 -13.51
N ALA A 122 -8.22 -25.21 -13.49
CA ALA A 122 -9.48 -25.83 -13.93
C ALA A 122 -10.72 -25.34 -13.12
N GLU A 123 -10.51 -24.89 -11.88
CA GLU A 123 -11.60 -24.35 -11.05
C GLU A 123 -12.09 -22.99 -11.57
N ILE A 124 -11.21 -22.16 -12.11
CA ILE A 124 -11.55 -20.87 -12.73
C ILE A 124 -12.37 -21.10 -14.01
N GLU A 125 -11.94 -22.06 -14.83
CA GLU A 125 -12.70 -22.43 -16.02
C GLU A 125 -14.11 -22.94 -15.66
N ARG A 126 -14.23 -23.79 -14.63
CA ARG A 126 -15.53 -24.27 -14.14
C ARG A 126 -16.40 -23.14 -13.62
N ALA A 127 -15.82 -22.19 -12.85
CA ALA A 127 -16.54 -21.03 -12.34
C ALA A 127 -17.11 -20.18 -13.48
N LEU A 128 -16.29 -19.84 -14.50
CA LEU A 128 -16.76 -19.09 -15.67
C LEU A 128 -17.87 -19.80 -16.43
N ARG A 129 -17.73 -21.13 -16.65
CA ARG A 129 -18.77 -21.92 -17.33
C ARG A 129 -20.07 -22.07 -16.56
N SER A 130 -20.04 -21.96 -15.24
CA SER A 130 -21.21 -22.01 -14.36
C SER A 130 -21.91 -20.68 -14.19
N ALA A 131 -21.30 -19.57 -14.64
CA ALA A 131 -21.80 -18.22 -14.43
C ALA A 131 -23.21 -18.02 -15.03
N GLY A 132 -24.05 -17.30 -14.27
CA GLY A 132 -25.33 -16.78 -14.78
C GLY A 132 -25.16 -15.42 -15.45
N ALA A 133 -24.20 -14.63 -14.98
CA ALA A 133 -23.71 -13.40 -15.59
C ALA A 133 -22.22 -13.23 -15.24
N ILE A 134 -21.49 -12.46 -16.04
CA ILE A 134 -20.07 -12.17 -15.81
C ILE A 134 -19.90 -10.65 -15.82
N LEU A 135 -19.23 -10.11 -14.78
CA LEU A 135 -18.73 -8.74 -14.74
C LEU A 135 -17.21 -8.77 -14.94
N VAL A 136 -16.72 -8.13 -15.98
CA VAL A 136 -15.29 -7.86 -16.18
C VAL A 136 -14.98 -6.46 -15.71
N ALA A 137 -14.29 -6.33 -14.57
CA ALA A 137 -13.79 -5.07 -14.01
C ALA A 137 -12.31 -4.94 -14.34
N ASP A 138 -12.03 -4.34 -15.49
CA ASP A 138 -10.68 -4.20 -16.02
C ASP A 138 -10.00 -2.95 -15.47
N TYR A 139 -8.80 -3.10 -14.92
CA TYR A 139 -7.96 -2.00 -14.44
C TYR A 139 -6.55 -2.03 -15.06
N GLY A 140 -6.36 -2.86 -16.09
CA GLY A 140 -5.11 -2.97 -16.84
C GLY A 140 -4.02 -3.77 -16.14
N GLY A 141 -4.37 -4.59 -15.13
CA GLY A 141 -3.46 -5.51 -14.43
C GLY A 141 -3.35 -6.89 -15.08
N GLY A 142 -4.07 -7.12 -16.19
CA GLY A 142 -3.86 -8.26 -17.07
C GLY A 142 -4.80 -9.45 -16.88
N VAL A 143 -5.67 -9.49 -15.87
CA VAL A 143 -6.64 -10.59 -15.68
C VAL A 143 -7.60 -10.67 -16.86
N ALA A 144 -8.17 -9.54 -17.29
CA ALA A 144 -9.06 -9.47 -18.46
C ALA A 144 -8.36 -9.80 -19.78
N GLY A 145 -7.03 -9.67 -19.83
CA GLY A 145 -6.18 -9.99 -20.99
C GLY A 145 -5.72 -11.43 -21.08
N HIS A 146 -5.93 -12.24 -20.05
CA HIS A 146 -5.45 -13.64 -20.01
C HIS A 146 -6.02 -14.45 -21.19
N PRO A 147 -5.18 -15.14 -22.01
CA PRO A 147 -5.61 -15.80 -23.25
C PRO A 147 -6.74 -16.79 -23.07
N ASP A 148 -6.66 -17.63 -22.03
CA ASP A 148 -7.69 -18.63 -21.77
C ASP A 148 -9.00 -17.98 -21.29
N ILE A 149 -8.92 -16.93 -20.47
CA ILE A 149 -10.09 -16.14 -20.05
C ILE A 149 -10.75 -15.51 -21.27
N ARG A 150 -9.97 -14.86 -22.13
CA ARG A 150 -10.47 -14.26 -23.38
C ARG A 150 -11.20 -15.27 -24.25
N ARG A 151 -10.62 -16.46 -24.44
CA ARG A 151 -11.24 -17.54 -25.20
C ARG A 151 -12.57 -18.01 -24.57
N LEU A 152 -12.60 -18.15 -23.23
CA LEU A 152 -13.81 -18.54 -22.51
C LEU A 152 -14.89 -17.48 -22.59
N LEU A 153 -14.56 -16.20 -22.39
CA LEU A 153 -15.52 -15.10 -22.51
C LEU A 153 -16.12 -15.02 -23.92
N ALA A 154 -15.31 -15.17 -24.97
CA ALA A 154 -15.81 -15.21 -26.34
C ALA A 154 -16.77 -16.38 -26.59
N ALA A 155 -16.50 -17.55 -26.02
CA ALA A 155 -17.38 -18.72 -26.14
C ALA A 155 -18.69 -18.57 -25.32
N LEU A 156 -18.66 -17.82 -24.22
CA LEU A 156 -19.80 -17.63 -23.31
C LEU A 156 -20.70 -16.44 -23.71
N ALA A 157 -20.16 -15.43 -24.39
CA ALA A 157 -20.88 -14.20 -24.76
C ALA A 157 -22.25 -14.42 -25.45
N PRO A 158 -22.45 -15.47 -26.29
CA PRO A 158 -23.76 -15.71 -26.88
C PRO A 158 -24.85 -16.16 -25.92
N THR A 159 -24.50 -16.70 -24.74
CA THR A 159 -25.45 -17.34 -23.81
C THR A 159 -25.43 -16.77 -22.39
N VAL A 160 -24.33 -16.13 -22.02
CA VAL A 160 -24.13 -15.54 -20.68
C VAL A 160 -23.99 -14.03 -20.84
N PRO A 161 -24.80 -13.20 -20.18
CA PRO A 161 -24.63 -11.76 -20.22
C PRO A 161 -23.28 -11.36 -19.60
N ILE A 162 -22.46 -10.69 -20.40
CA ILE A 162 -21.16 -10.13 -19.98
C ILE A 162 -21.30 -8.62 -19.89
N VAL A 163 -21.07 -8.07 -18.70
CA VAL A 163 -20.88 -6.63 -18.47
C VAL A 163 -19.38 -6.39 -18.42
N TRP A 164 -18.91 -5.36 -19.13
CA TRP A 164 -17.48 -5.03 -19.17
C TRP A 164 -17.28 -3.57 -18.77
N ASP A 165 -16.55 -3.35 -17.69
CA ASP A 165 -16.05 -2.03 -17.29
C ASP A 165 -14.60 -1.88 -17.82
N PRO A 166 -14.39 -1.13 -18.93
CA PRO A 166 -13.14 -1.15 -19.65
C PRO A 166 -12.14 -0.13 -19.11
N HIS A 167 -10.85 -0.46 -19.18
CA HIS A 167 -9.77 0.46 -18.85
C HIS A 167 -8.87 0.74 -20.07
N PRO A 168 -8.42 2.00 -20.30
CA PRO A 168 -7.61 2.35 -21.49
C PRO A 168 -6.28 1.60 -21.65
N ARG A 169 -5.78 0.97 -20.59
CA ARG A 169 -4.58 0.10 -20.62
C ARG A 169 -4.91 -1.37 -20.75
N GLY A 170 -6.18 -1.71 -20.65
CA GLY A 170 -6.64 -3.08 -20.76
C GLY A 170 -6.88 -3.53 -22.21
N PRO A 171 -7.26 -4.79 -22.40
CA PRO A 171 -7.62 -5.31 -23.73
C PRO A 171 -8.96 -4.72 -24.20
N ALA A 172 -9.19 -4.73 -25.51
CA ALA A 172 -10.51 -4.42 -26.04
C ALA A 172 -11.56 -5.39 -25.45
N PRO A 173 -12.77 -4.94 -25.15
CA PRO A 173 -13.85 -5.79 -24.67
C PRO A 173 -14.12 -6.98 -25.61
N THR A 174 -14.64 -8.06 -25.05
CA THR A 174 -15.00 -9.23 -25.87
C THR A 174 -16.19 -8.91 -26.79
N PRO A 175 -16.09 -9.17 -28.09
CA PRO A 175 -17.22 -9.02 -29.01
C PRO A 175 -18.45 -9.82 -28.51
N GLY A 176 -19.63 -9.25 -28.67
CA GLY A 176 -20.86 -9.82 -28.13
C GLY A 176 -21.12 -9.55 -26.65
N ALA A 177 -20.26 -8.78 -25.98
CA ALA A 177 -20.54 -8.32 -24.62
C ALA A 177 -21.93 -7.65 -24.53
N ARG A 178 -22.68 -7.97 -23.47
CA ARG A 178 -24.06 -7.53 -23.31
C ARG A 178 -24.14 -6.03 -23.01
N LEU A 179 -23.21 -5.53 -22.20
CA LEU A 179 -23.08 -4.12 -21.87
C LEU A 179 -21.60 -3.77 -21.67
N ILE A 180 -21.16 -2.62 -22.19
CA ILE A 180 -19.84 -2.05 -21.86
C ILE A 180 -20.07 -0.66 -21.27
N SER A 181 -19.37 -0.33 -20.16
CA SER A 181 -19.67 0.84 -19.33
C SER A 181 -18.48 1.78 -19.11
N PRO A 182 -17.86 2.35 -20.15
CA PRO A 182 -16.80 3.32 -19.99
C PRO A 182 -17.33 4.61 -19.36
N ASN A 183 -16.52 5.30 -18.56
CA ASN A 183 -16.79 6.70 -18.24
C ASN A 183 -16.43 7.62 -19.42
N LEU A 184 -16.91 8.87 -19.38
CA LEU A 184 -16.69 9.82 -20.50
C LEU A 184 -15.21 10.06 -20.80
N SER A 185 -14.35 10.10 -19.77
CA SER A 185 -12.90 10.28 -19.95
C SER A 185 -12.28 9.06 -20.64
N GLU A 186 -12.67 7.86 -20.28
CA GLU A 186 -12.24 6.61 -20.91
C GLU A 186 -12.76 6.51 -22.35
N ALA A 187 -14.05 6.78 -22.57
CA ALA A 187 -14.66 6.77 -23.90
C ALA A 187 -13.91 7.71 -24.86
N ARG A 188 -13.55 8.91 -24.41
CA ARG A 188 -12.74 9.86 -25.20
C ARG A 188 -11.33 9.36 -25.47
N ARG A 189 -10.72 8.58 -24.58
CA ARG A 189 -9.40 7.96 -24.81
C ARG A 189 -9.46 6.84 -25.83
N PHE A 190 -10.53 6.05 -25.82
CA PHE A 190 -10.70 4.95 -26.78
C PHE A 190 -10.92 5.48 -28.20
N HIS A 191 -11.63 6.57 -28.38
CA HIS A 191 -11.93 7.12 -29.72
C HIS A 191 -11.20 8.44 -30.04
N GLN A 192 -10.38 8.97 -29.13
CA GLN A 192 -9.57 10.19 -29.31
C GLN A 192 -10.32 11.39 -29.92
N SER A 193 -11.54 11.68 -29.44
CA SER A 193 -12.42 12.71 -30.00
C SER A 193 -13.07 13.58 -28.92
N GLY A 194 -13.51 14.75 -29.32
CA GLY A 194 -14.33 15.65 -28.51
C GLY A 194 -15.85 15.44 -28.70
N LEU A 195 -16.28 14.29 -29.19
CA LEU A 195 -17.68 13.98 -29.47
C LEU A 195 -18.55 13.95 -28.20
N GLU A 196 -19.84 14.12 -28.40
CA GLU A 196 -20.85 14.02 -27.33
C GLU A 196 -20.98 12.57 -26.83
N PRO A 197 -21.35 12.36 -25.55
CA PRO A 197 -21.45 11.00 -24.97
C PRO A 197 -22.34 10.05 -25.76
N ALA A 198 -23.41 10.56 -26.38
CA ALA A 198 -24.32 9.78 -27.20
C ALA A 198 -23.68 9.26 -28.49
N GLU A 199 -22.89 10.08 -29.16
CA GLU A 199 -22.16 9.71 -30.38
C GLU A 199 -21.05 8.69 -30.04
N LEU A 200 -20.30 8.94 -28.94
CA LEU A 200 -19.29 8.02 -28.45
C LEU A 200 -19.88 6.64 -28.10
N ALA A 201 -21.04 6.59 -27.46
CA ALA A 201 -21.70 5.33 -27.11
C ALA A 201 -22.06 4.51 -28.39
N MET A 202 -22.52 5.17 -29.47
CA MET A 202 -22.81 4.48 -30.73
C MET A 202 -21.55 3.93 -31.40
N ILE A 203 -20.53 4.80 -31.53
CA ILE A 203 -19.28 4.44 -32.19
C ILE A 203 -18.60 3.27 -31.46
N LEU A 204 -18.42 3.40 -30.14
CA LEU A 204 -17.78 2.36 -29.34
C LEU A 204 -18.57 1.05 -29.33
N ARG A 205 -19.91 1.10 -29.41
CA ARG A 205 -20.71 -0.11 -29.53
C ARG A 205 -20.40 -0.85 -30.83
N ASP A 206 -20.29 -0.12 -31.95
CA ASP A 206 -20.01 -0.70 -33.26
C ASP A 206 -18.55 -1.20 -33.32
N ASP A 207 -17.59 -0.40 -32.85
CA ASP A 207 -16.17 -0.75 -32.81
C ASP A 207 -15.90 -2.01 -31.99
N TRP A 208 -16.60 -2.20 -30.87
CA TRP A 208 -16.44 -3.36 -29.99
C TRP A 208 -17.40 -4.52 -30.33
N ALA A 209 -18.24 -4.36 -31.33
CA ALA A 209 -19.29 -5.33 -31.68
C ALA A 209 -20.12 -5.74 -30.46
N ALA A 210 -20.47 -4.78 -29.59
CA ALA A 210 -21.23 -4.98 -28.36
C ALA A 210 -22.73 -4.90 -28.58
N HIS A 211 -23.53 -5.48 -27.71
CA HIS A 211 -24.99 -5.32 -27.76
C HIS A 211 -25.38 -3.88 -27.33
N ALA A 212 -24.74 -3.37 -26.29
CA ALA A 212 -24.98 -2.04 -25.76
C ALA A 212 -23.69 -1.41 -25.20
N VAL A 213 -23.63 -0.07 -25.25
CA VAL A 213 -22.62 0.74 -24.56
C VAL A 213 -23.31 1.84 -23.78
N ALA A 214 -22.95 1.99 -22.49
CA ALA A 214 -23.41 3.04 -21.62
C ALA A 214 -22.21 3.94 -21.22
N VAL A 215 -22.07 5.10 -21.83
CA VAL A 215 -21.07 6.09 -21.43
C VAL A 215 -21.55 6.84 -20.19
N THR A 216 -20.92 6.62 -19.03
CA THR A 216 -21.29 7.29 -17.79
C THR A 216 -20.75 8.73 -17.76
N THR A 217 -21.59 9.69 -17.32
CA THR A 217 -21.33 11.13 -17.36
C THR A 217 -21.45 11.79 -15.98
N GLY A 218 -21.19 11.04 -14.92
CA GLY A 218 -21.26 11.53 -13.54
C GLY A 218 -22.67 11.99 -13.16
N ALA A 219 -22.82 13.20 -12.65
CA ALA A 219 -24.09 13.74 -12.19
C ALA A 219 -25.18 13.85 -13.30
N ALA A 220 -24.80 13.80 -14.57
CA ALA A 220 -25.75 13.80 -15.68
C ALA A 220 -26.33 12.40 -15.98
N GLY A 221 -25.77 11.33 -15.40
CA GLY A 221 -26.25 9.95 -15.58
C GLY A 221 -25.45 9.20 -16.64
N ALA A 222 -26.08 8.63 -17.67
CA ALA A 222 -25.41 7.88 -18.73
C ALA A 222 -26.07 8.09 -20.10
N ALA A 223 -25.25 8.00 -21.18
CA ALA A 223 -25.72 7.88 -22.55
C ALA A 223 -25.67 6.42 -22.96
N LEU A 224 -26.83 5.81 -23.21
CA LEU A 224 -26.99 4.39 -23.55
C LEU A 224 -27.26 4.24 -25.04
N ALA A 225 -26.36 3.57 -25.78
CA ALA A 225 -26.59 3.04 -27.12
C ALA A 225 -26.97 1.57 -27.05
N ASP A 226 -28.21 1.24 -27.44
CA ASP A 226 -28.77 -0.11 -27.46
C ASP A 226 -29.42 -0.36 -28.82
N GLY A 227 -28.83 -1.22 -29.62
CA GLY A 227 -29.18 -1.33 -31.03
C GLY A 227 -28.97 0.00 -31.79
N ARG A 228 -29.91 0.41 -32.58
CA ARG A 228 -29.87 1.70 -33.31
C ARG A 228 -30.40 2.90 -32.51
N ARG A 229 -30.75 2.69 -31.25
CA ARG A 229 -31.31 3.74 -30.39
C ARG A 229 -30.26 4.24 -29.45
N VAL A 230 -30.25 5.56 -29.27
CA VAL A 230 -29.47 6.22 -28.22
C VAL A 230 -30.46 6.97 -27.34
N ARG A 231 -30.23 6.89 -26.03
CA ARG A 231 -31.00 7.62 -25.02
C ARG A 231 -30.12 8.10 -23.90
N THR A 232 -30.46 9.22 -23.33
CA THR A 232 -29.88 9.68 -22.06
C THR A 232 -30.68 9.04 -20.91
N VAL A 233 -29.97 8.49 -19.95
CA VAL A 233 -30.52 7.94 -18.69
C VAL A 233 -30.08 8.90 -17.59
N PRO A 234 -30.93 9.84 -17.15
CA PRO A 234 -30.58 10.85 -16.17
C PRO A 234 -30.57 10.24 -14.76
N VAL A 235 -29.78 10.85 -13.83
CA VAL A 235 -29.89 10.55 -12.40
C VAL A 235 -31.26 10.98 -11.90
N PRO A 236 -32.05 10.10 -11.23
CA PRO A 236 -33.34 10.44 -10.64
C PRO A 236 -33.21 11.61 -9.66
N ALA A 237 -34.24 12.46 -9.62
CA ALA A 237 -34.20 13.70 -8.82
C ALA A 237 -33.97 13.46 -7.32
N ASP A 238 -34.54 12.37 -6.78
CA ASP A 238 -34.41 11.95 -5.39
C ASP A 238 -33.05 11.28 -5.05
N ALA A 239 -32.29 10.85 -6.07
CA ALA A 239 -30.96 10.29 -5.93
C ALA A 239 -29.83 11.32 -6.18
N ARG A 240 -30.18 12.55 -6.56
CA ARG A 240 -29.18 13.62 -6.81
C ARG A 240 -28.52 14.04 -5.50
N VAL A 241 -27.19 14.05 -5.49
CA VAL A 241 -26.42 14.53 -4.35
C VAL A 241 -26.45 16.06 -4.32
N THR A 242 -27.03 16.64 -3.25
CA THR A 242 -27.13 18.08 -3.01
C THR A 242 -26.02 18.60 -2.09
N ALA A 243 -24.83 17.99 -2.10
CA ALA A 243 -23.78 18.34 -1.18
C ALA A 243 -23.07 19.67 -1.53
N SER A 244 -22.72 20.42 -0.50
CA SER A 244 -21.97 21.68 -0.58
C SER A 244 -20.47 21.50 -0.87
N ALA A 245 -19.98 20.26 -0.96
CA ALA A 245 -18.61 19.90 -1.35
C ALA A 245 -18.68 18.86 -2.49
N GLU A 246 -17.70 18.84 -3.37
CA GLU A 246 -17.61 17.82 -4.43
C GLU A 246 -17.50 16.43 -3.77
N PRO A 247 -18.50 15.54 -3.97
CA PRO A 247 -18.49 14.21 -3.37
C PRO A 247 -17.39 13.37 -4.00
N ASP A 248 -16.77 12.50 -3.21
CA ASP A 248 -15.80 11.52 -3.71
C ASP A 248 -16.52 10.49 -4.60
N ALA A 249 -16.30 10.58 -5.90
CA ALA A 249 -16.90 9.69 -6.89
C ALA A 249 -16.18 8.32 -7.01
N CYS A 250 -15.22 8.02 -6.11
CA CYS A 250 -14.48 6.76 -6.14
C CYS A 250 -15.42 5.56 -5.96
N GLY A 251 -15.32 4.59 -6.88
CA GLY A 251 -16.14 3.37 -6.88
C GLY A 251 -17.54 3.53 -7.53
N ALA A 252 -17.86 4.72 -8.07
CA ALA A 252 -19.16 4.92 -8.76
C ALA A 252 -19.29 4.03 -10.01
N GLY A 253 -18.19 3.86 -10.78
CA GLY A 253 -18.12 2.94 -11.93
C GLY A 253 -18.31 1.48 -11.51
N ASP A 254 -17.61 1.05 -10.45
CA ASP A 254 -17.76 -0.29 -9.89
C ASP A 254 -19.21 -0.55 -9.43
N CYS A 255 -19.84 0.44 -8.78
CA CYS A 255 -21.25 0.35 -8.36
C CYS A 255 -22.20 0.27 -9.57
N PHE A 256 -21.96 1.07 -10.59
CA PHE A 256 -22.74 1.02 -11.83
C PHE A 256 -22.61 -0.35 -12.50
N ALA A 257 -21.40 -0.83 -12.73
CA ALA A 257 -21.15 -2.06 -13.45
C ALA A 257 -21.67 -3.30 -12.68
N SER A 258 -21.45 -3.35 -11.36
CA SER A 258 -21.94 -4.44 -10.51
C SER A 258 -23.47 -4.49 -10.45
N THR A 259 -24.14 -3.33 -10.30
CA THR A 259 -25.61 -3.25 -10.30
C THR A 259 -26.19 -3.66 -11.66
N ALA A 260 -25.59 -3.20 -12.77
CA ALA A 260 -26.03 -3.60 -14.10
C ALA A 260 -25.89 -5.10 -14.33
N ALA A 261 -24.76 -5.70 -13.88
CA ALA A 261 -24.53 -7.14 -14.00
C ALA A 261 -25.52 -7.97 -13.17
N ALA A 262 -25.80 -7.56 -11.92
CA ALA A 262 -26.77 -8.20 -11.06
C ALA A 262 -28.19 -8.10 -11.63
N SER A 263 -28.58 -6.96 -12.20
CA SER A 263 -29.87 -6.76 -12.83
C SER A 263 -30.04 -7.64 -14.07
N LEU A 264 -29.02 -7.74 -14.91
CA LEU A 264 -29.04 -8.63 -16.08
C LEU A 264 -29.08 -10.11 -15.68
N LEU A 265 -28.39 -10.50 -14.60
CA LEU A 265 -28.49 -11.84 -14.00
C LEU A 265 -29.93 -12.16 -13.57
N ALA A 266 -30.62 -11.17 -13.00
CA ALA A 266 -32.04 -11.29 -12.60
C ALA A 266 -33.03 -11.25 -13.78
N GLY A 267 -32.55 -11.08 -15.03
CA GLY A 267 -33.39 -11.07 -16.23
C GLY A 267 -33.97 -9.70 -16.60
N ALA A 268 -33.46 -8.61 -16.02
CA ALA A 268 -33.88 -7.27 -16.38
C ALA A 268 -33.56 -6.93 -17.85
N THR A 269 -34.36 -6.06 -18.44
CA THR A 269 -34.05 -5.47 -19.75
C THR A 269 -32.83 -4.56 -19.65
N MET A 270 -32.18 -4.27 -20.80
CA MET A 270 -31.05 -3.36 -20.85
C MET A 270 -31.39 -1.97 -20.27
N ALA A 271 -32.59 -1.49 -20.56
CA ALA A 271 -33.05 -0.18 -20.05
C ALA A 271 -33.18 -0.16 -18.51
N GLU A 272 -33.79 -1.19 -17.96
CA GLU A 272 -33.96 -1.33 -16.51
C GLU A 272 -32.62 -1.49 -15.81
N ALA A 273 -31.71 -2.31 -16.36
CA ALA A 273 -30.39 -2.54 -15.81
C ALA A 273 -29.57 -1.23 -15.75
N VAL A 274 -29.55 -0.44 -16.84
CA VAL A 274 -28.79 0.81 -16.89
C VAL A 274 -29.47 1.90 -16.03
N SER A 275 -30.80 1.99 -16.00
CA SER A 275 -31.49 2.95 -15.14
C SER A 275 -31.26 2.66 -13.66
N GLY A 276 -31.36 1.40 -13.24
CA GLY A 276 -31.07 0.99 -11.87
C GLY A 276 -29.60 1.19 -11.50
N ALA A 277 -28.68 0.97 -12.44
CA ALA A 277 -27.25 1.20 -12.23
C ALA A 277 -26.91 2.70 -12.05
N VAL A 278 -27.52 3.60 -12.82
CA VAL A 278 -27.37 5.06 -12.66
C VAL A 278 -27.89 5.49 -11.27
N GLU A 279 -29.07 5.02 -10.88
CA GLU A 279 -29.65 5.34 -9.56
C GLU A 279 -28.76 4.80 -8.42
N ALA A 280 -28.34 3.54 -8.50
CA ALA A 280 -27.50 2.91 -7.49
C ALA A 280 -26.16 3.63 -7.32
N ALA A 281 -25.50 3.98 -8.43
CA ALA A 281 -24.24 4.74 -8.39
C ALA A 281 -24.43 6.13 -7.76
N ALA A 282 -25.52 6.83 -8.06
CA ALA A 282 -25.81 8.13 -7.47
C ALA A 282 -26.05 8.02 -5.95
N ARG A 283 -26.88 7.06 -5.50
CA ARG A 283 -27.12 6.79 -4.08
C ARG A 283 -25.86 6.35 -3.35
N PHE A 284 -25.00 5.56 -3.98
CA PHE A 284 -23.71 5.13 -3.45
C PHE A 284 -22.79 6.32 -3.16
N ILE A 285 -22.67 7.27 -4.11
CA ILE A 285 -21.91 8.51 -3.90
C ILE A 285 -22.51 9.33 -2.75
N GLY A 286 -23.85 9.46 -2.71
CA GLY A 286 -24.56 10.17 -1.64
C GLY A 286 -24.37 9.56 -0.25
N ALA A 287 -24.12 8.25 -0.17
CA ALA A 287 -23.81 7.53 1.06
C ALA A 287 -22.33 7.57 1.47
N GLY A 288 -21.48 8.33 0.77
CA GLY A 288 -20.04 8.46 1.05
C GLY A 288 -19.13 7.61 0.15
N GLY A 289 -19.69 6.98 -0.90
CA GLY A 289 -18.94 6.24 -1.90
C GLY A 289 -18.13 5.06 -1.32
N ALA A 290 -17.00 4.75 -1.93
CA ALA A 290 -16.14 3.64 -1.49
C ALA A 290 -15.56 3.85 -0.07
N CYS A 291 -15.47 5.09 0.42
CA CYS A 291 -14.99 5.37 1.78
C CYS A 291 -15.91 4.79 2.86
N ALA A 292 -17.23 4.71 2.60
CA ALA A 292 -18.20 4.11 3.53
C ALA A 292 -18.02 2.59 3.71
N LEU A 293 -17.26 1.93 2.83
CA LEU A 293 -16.94 0.50 2.89
C LEU A 293 -15.56 0.22 3.53
N SER A 294 -14.87 1.26 3.95
CA SER A 294 -13.52 1.12 4.49
C SER A 294 -13.57 0.52 5.90
N VAL A 295 -12.73 -0.46 6.13
CA VAL A 295 -12.45 -0.97 7.47
C VAL A 295 -11.39 -0.07 8.09
N ARG A 296 -11.71 0.47 9.29
CA ARG A 296 -10.71 1.17 10.08
C ARG A 296 -9.66 0.14 10.52
N VAL A 297 -8.49 0.26 9.97
CA VAL A 297 -7.31 -0.32 10.60
C VAL A 297 -6.91 0.71 11.64
N GLU A 298 -7.00 0.37 12.93
CA GLU A 298 -6.25 1.13 13.94
C GLU A 298 -4.86 1.29 13.34
N PRO A 299 -4.29 2.53 13.30
CA PRO A 299 -2.93 2.66 12.84
C PRO A 299 -2.20 1.62 13.67
N SER A 300 -1.98 0.47 13.07
CA SER A 300 -1.10 -0.50 13.67
C SER A 300 0.11 0.38 13.90
N THR A 301 0.38 0.67 15.18
CA THR A 301 1.75 0.98 15.57
C THR A 301 2.53 0.07 14.67
N PRO A 302 3.20 0.63 13.62
CA PRO A 302 3.52 -0.12 12.41
C PRO A 302 3.98 -1.48 12.86
N ALA A 303 3.23 -2.53 12.46
CA ALA A 303 3.45 -3.87 13.02
C ALA A 303 4.92 -4.02 12.82
N GLN A 304 5.63 -4.00 13.92
CA GLN A 304 7.08 -3.80 13.89
C GLN A 304 7.54 -4.71 12.79
N PRO A 305 8.07 -4.21 11.65
CA PRO A 305 8.63 -5.10 10.68
C PRO A 305 9.50 -6.01 11.53
N PRO A 306 9.31 -7.33 11.47
CA PRO A 306 10.08 -8.24 12.30
C PRO A 306 11.49 -7.73 12.19
N LEU A 307 12.12 -7.43 13.33
CA LEU A 307 13.50 -6.94 13.39
C LEU A 307 14.23 -7.71 12.30
N PRO A 308 14.87 -7.04 11.32
CA PRO A 308 15.40 -7.74 10.16
C PRO A 308 16.09 -9.00 10.66
N PRO A 309 15.94 -10.16 10.01
CA PRO A 309 16.42 -11.46 10.51
C PRO A 309 17.93 -11.46 10.85
N ASN A 310 18.64 -10.38 10.60
CA ASN A 310 20.02 -10.13 10.96
C ASN A 310 20.21 -9.44 12.32
N LEU A 311 19.18 -9.19 13.12
CA LEU A 311 19.34 -9.06 14.56
C LEU A 311 19.36 -10.47 15.18
N GLY A 312 20.29 -11.28 14.78
CA GLY A 312 20.90 -12.24 15.71
C GLY A 312 21.26 -11.41 16.94
N SER A 313 20.84 -11.82 18.15
CA SER A 313 21.08 -10.99 19.33
C SER A 313 22.54 -10.55 19.31
N ALA A 314 22.86 -9.34 19.78
CA ALA A 314 24.27 -8.91 19.84
C ALA A 314 25.19 -10.00 20.44
N PHE A 315 24.61 -10.84 21.30
CA PHE A 315 25.27 -12.00 21.90
C PHE A 315 25.47 -13.13 20.88
N ASP A 316 24.57 -13.34 19.93
CA ASP A 316 24.73 -14.35 18.88
C ASP A 316 25.83 -13.93 17.88
N VAL A 317 25.93 -12.64 17.58
CA VAL A 317 27.04 -12.10 16.81
C VAL A 317 28.34 -12.30 17.55
N ALA A 318 28.40 -11.93 18.82
CA ALA A 318 29.57 -12.11 19.66
C ALA A 318 30.00 -13.62 19.75
N ALA A 319 29.04 -14.52 19.92
CA ALA A 319 29.31 -15.97 19.95
C ALA A 319 29.88 -16.49 18.62
N ARG A 320 29.30 -16.05 17.49
CA ARG A 320 29.80 -16.44 16.15
C ARG A 320 31.24 -15.95 15.90
N VAL A 321 31.53 -14.68 16.22
CA VAL A 321 32.86 -14.10 16.05
C VAL A 321 33.88 -14.88 16.87
N ARG A 322 33.59 -15.19 18.13
CA ARG A 322 34.49 -15.99 19.00
C ARG A 322 34.68 -17.41 18.47
N ALA A 323 33.62 -18.08 18.05
CA ALA A 323 33.71 -19.41 17.47
C ALA A 323 34.57 -19.47 16.22
N ALA A 324 34.63 -18.37 15.47
CA ALA A 324 35.49 -18.21 14.29
C ALA A 324 36.92 -17.75 14.63
N GLY A 325 37.24 -17.51 15.91
CA GLY A 325 38.54 -16.94 16.32
C GLY A 325 38.72 -15.48 15.88
N GLY A 326 37.63 -14.80 15.59
CA GLY A 326 37.63 -13.42 15.14
C GLY A 326 37.67 -12.40 16.29
N ARG A 327 37.82 -11.14 15.97
CA ARG A 327 37.95 -10.01 16.88
C ARG A 327 36.66 -9.20 16.96
N LEU A 328 36.07 -9.12 18.16
CA LEU A 328 34.83 -8.41 18.42
C LEU A 328 35.09 -6.96 18.84
N VAL A 329 34.51 -6.01 18.12
CA VAL A 329 34.55 -4.59 18.48
C VAL A 329 33.20 -4.16 19.05
N ALA A 330 33.24 -3.32 20.08
CA ALA A 330 32.06 -2.66 20.59
C ALA A 330 32.28 -1.14 20.73
N THR A 331 31.21 -0.38 20.52
CA THR A 331 31.18 1.08 20.79
C THR A 331 29.87 1.45 21.45
N GLY A 332 29.80 2.59 22.13
CA GLY A 332 28.60 2.99 22.85
C GLY A 332 28.25 4.45 22.69
N GLY A 333 26.94 4.76 22.74
CA GLY A 333 26.45 6.12 22.67
C GLY A 333 24.94 6.25 22.55
N CYS A 334 24.47 7.49 22.61
CA CYS A 334 23.05 7.80 22.47
C CYS A 334 22.59 7.71 20.99
N PHE A 335 23.41 8.05 20.04
CA PHE A 335 23.13 8.09 18.60
C PHE A 335 21.75 8.71 18.27
N ASP A 336 21.41 9.79 18.94
CA ASP A 336 20.07 10.38 18.92
C ASP A 336 19.71 10.96 17.54
N LEU A 337 20.64 11.70 16.92
CA LEU A 337 20.58 12.09 15.51
C LEU A 337 21.88 11.66 14.86
N LEU A 338 21.81 10.79 13.85
CA LEU A 338 22.98 10.39 13.09
C LEU A 338 23.50 11.56 12.26
N HIS A 339 24.81 11.73 12.28
CA HIS A 339 25.53 12.73 11.51
C HIS A 339 26.88 12.16 11.01
N PRO A 340 27.59 12.82 10.06
CA PRO A 340 28.83 12.31 9.50
C PRO A 340 29.89 11.92 10.52
N GLY A 341 29.96 12.60 11.67
CA GLY A 341 30.85 12.22 12.75
C GLY A 341 30.55 10.85 13.37
N HIS A 342 29.27 10.47 13.49
CA HIS A 342 28.89 9.14 13.92
C HIS A 342 29.25 8.08 12.86
N LEU A 343 29.02 8.36 11.56
CA LEU A 343 29.38 7.44 10.49
C LEU A 343 30.89 7.17 10.47
N SER A 344 31.70 8.22 10.60
CA SER A 344 33.16 8.10 10.66
C SER A 344 33.62 7.24 11.84
N LEU A 345 33.04 7.49 13.04
CA LEU A 345 33.31 6.66 14.23
C LEU A 345 33.00 5.18 13.98
N LEU A 346 31.80 4.87 13.46
CA LEU A 346 31.36 3.51 13.23
C LEU A 346 32.21 2.79 12.17
N GLN A 347 32.56 3.47 11.09
CA GLN A 347 33.45 2.93 10.04
C GLN A 347 34.84 2.62 10.57
N GLN A 348 35.45 3.56 11.32
CA GLN A 348 36.76 3.34 11.93
C GLN A 348 36.73 2.25 13.00
N SER A 349 35.65 2.19 13.81
CA SER A 349 35.44 1.11 14.78
C SER A 349 35.36 -0.26 14.09
N ARG A 350 34.59 -0.37 13.02
CA ARG A 350 34.43 -1.63 12.26
C ARG A 350 35.75 -2.14 11.67
N ALA A 351 36.64 -1.23 11.28
CA ALA A 351 37.95 -1.58 10.74
C ALA A 351 38.92 -2.18 11.77
N LEU A 352 38.57 -2.15 13.09
CA LEU A 352 39.41 -2.69 14.16
C LEU A 352 39.14 -4.17 14.47
N GLY A 353 38.16 -4.79 13.81
CA GLY A 353 37.85 -6.21 14.04
C GLY A 353 36.87 -6.79 13.01
N ASP A 354 36.39 -8.00 13.28
CA ASP A 354 35.56 -8.79 12.37
C ASP A 354 34.07 -8.51 12.50
N ALA A 355 33.62 -7.94 13.64
CA ALA A 355 32.26 -7.44 13.81
C ALA A 355 32.22 -6.25 14.77
N LEU A 356 31.26 -5.35 14.55
CA LEU A 356 30.97 -4.19 15.38
C LEU A 356 29.59 -4.29 16.03
N ILE A 357 29.55 -4.27 17.36
CA ILE A 357 28.35 -4.15 18.15
C ILE A 357 28.22 -2.74 18.69
N VAL A 358 27.05 -2.11 18.50
CA VAL A 358 26.74 -0.80 19.08
C VAL A 358 25.93 -0.99 20.38
N CYS A 359 26.49 -0.54 21.51
CA CYS A 359 25.81 -0.45 22.79
C CYS A 359 25.03 0.88 22.82
N LEU A 360 23.71 0.81 22.67
CA LEU A 360 22.83 1.95 22.50
C LEU A 360 22.10 2.29 23.80
N ASN A 361 22.18 3.52 24.27
CA ASN A 361 21.40 3.97 25.42
C ASN A 361 19.90 3.92 25.14
N SER A 362 19.10 3.38 26.05
CA SER A 362 17.64 3.45 26.02
C SER A 362 17.14 4.90 26.10
N ASP A 363 15.85 5.12 25.91
CA ASP A 363 15.27 6.46 25.99
C ASP A 363 15.37 7.01 27.42
N ASP A 364 15.15 6.16 28.42
CA ASP A 364 15.27 6.55 29.82
C ASP A 364 16.71 6.86 30.21
N SER A 365 17.66 6.08 29.72
CA SER A 365 19.08 6.36 29.91
C SER A 365 19.49 7.70 29.28
N VAL A 366 19.01 8.01 28.07
CA VAL A 366 19.29 9.29 27.39
C VAL A 366 18.65 10.46 28.13
N ARG A 367 17.39 10.33 28.63
CA ARG A 367 16.74 11.38 29.42
C ARG A 367 17.51 11.71 30.69
N ARG A 368 18.02 10.69 31.39
CA ARG A 368 18.87 10.88 32.56
C ARG A 368 20.17 11.63 32.25
N LEU A 369 20.76 11.34 31.08
CA LEU A 369 22.05 11.90 30.67
C LEU A 369 21.95 13.30 30.05
N LYS A 370 20.89 13.57 29.29
CA LYS A 370 20.78 14.77 28.43
C LYS A 370 19.54 15.64 28.71
N GLY A 371 18.68 15.27 29.65
CA GLY A 371 17.49 16.03 30.05
C GLY A 371 16.20 15.63 29.34
N LEU A 372 15.06 16.17 29.77
CA LEU A 372 13.70 15.79 29.39
C LEU A 372 13.34 16.02 27.91
N GLY A 373 14.10 16.85 27.18
CA GLY A 373 13.89 17.08 25.74
C GLY A 373 14.62 16.09 24.84
N ARG A 374 15.18 15.01 25.41
CA ARG A 374 15.98 14.00 24.68
C ARG A 374 15.58 12.59 25.11
N PRO A 375 15.72 11.56 24.24
CA PRO A 375 16.15 11.65 22.84
C PRO A 375 15.06 12.21 21.93
N ILE A 376 15.42 12.65 20.72
CA ILE A 376 14.48 13.06 19.67
C ILE A 376 13.90 11.83 18.99
N LEU A 377 14.73 10.81 18.73
CA LEU A 377 14.30 9.53 18.18
C LEU A 377 14.28 8.46 19.27
N GLN A 378 13.23 7.64 19.29
CA GLN A 378 13.10 6.52 20.22
C GLN A 378 14.24 5.50 20.02
N ALA A 379 14.64 4.82 21.10
CA ALA A 379 15.73 3.85 21.10
C ALA A 379 15.60 2.82 19.97
N ARG A 380 14.39 2.40 19.71
CA ARG A 380 14.06 1.45 18.64
C ARG A 380 14.38 1.99 17.25
N ASP A 381 14.02 3.24 16.96
CA ASP A 381 14.27 3.85 15.65
C ASP A 381 15.76 4.14 15.47
N ARG A 382 16.43 4.56 16.56
CA ARG A 382 17.89 4.72 16.59
C ARG A 382 18.61 3.39 16.33
N ALA A 383 18.16 2.29 16.96
CA ALA A 383 18.70 0.96 16.74
C ALA A 383 18.50 0.52 15.28
N ARG A 384 17.31 0.73 14.72
CA ARG A 384 17.01 0.40 13.32
C ARG A 384 17.92 1.16 12.35
N LEU A 385 18.08 2.48 12.53
CA LEU A 385 18.99 3.26 11.67
C LEU A 385 20.43 2.77 11.75
N LEU A 386 20.88 2.35 12.94
CA LEU A 386 22.22 1.82 13.13
C LEU A 386 22.42 0.46 12.44
N THR A 387 21.42 -0.42 12.50
CA THR A 387 21.50 -1.76 11.88
C THR A 387 21.47 -1.73 10.34
N GLU A 388 20.94 -0.66 9.74
CA GLU A 388 20.99 -0.46 8.29
C GLU A 388 22.37 0.03 7.78
N LEU A 389 23.29 0.36 8.70
CA LEU A 389 24.64 0.78 8.32
C LEU A 389 25.54 -0.45 8.10
N ALA A 390 26.15 -0.55 6.93
CA ALA A 390 27.05 -1.66 6.57
C ALA A 390 28.23 -1.87 7.56
N SER A 391 28.53 -0.88 8.39
CA SER A 391 29.57 -0.95 9.41
C SER A 391 29.08 -1.51 10.76
N VAL A 392 27.77 -1.81 10.94
CA VAL A 392 27.21 -2.27 12.20
C VAL A 392 26.63 -3.68 12.03
N ASP A 393 27.15 -4.63 12.78
CA ASP A 393 26.71 -6.02 12.72
C ASP A 393 25.56 -6.33 13.71
N ALA A 394 25.48 -5.59 14.83
CA ALA A 394 24.37 -5.68 15.78
C ALA A 394 24.29 -4.45 16.68
N VAL A 395 23.11 -4.26 17.31
CA VAL A 395 22.87 -3.24 18.31
C VAL A 395 22.32 -3.90 19.59
N ALA A 396 22.87 -3.51 20.75
CA ALA A 396 22.36 -3.90 22.06
C ALA A 396 21.89 -2.66 22.81
N ILE A 397 20.62 -2.62 23.20
CA ILE A 397 20.05 -1.52 23.98
C ILE A 397 20.25 -1.81 25.46
N PHE A 398 20.66 -0.80 26.25
CA PHE A 398 20.83 -0.90 27.70
C PHE A 398 20.21 0.31 28.42
N ASP A 399 19.77 0.08 29.66
CA ASP A 399 19.07 1.07 30.48
C ASP A 399 19.94 1.71 31.55
N GLU A 400 21.02 1.05 31.89
CA GLU A 400 21.91 1.47 32.96
C GLU A 400 22.59 2.81 32.65
N PRO A 401 23.12 3.52 33.68
CA PRO A 401 23.87 4.76 33.47
C PRO A 401 25.15 4.61 32.66
N SER A 402 25.69 3.38 32.62
CA SER A 402 26.91 3.02 31.91
C SER A 402 26.72 1.65 31.24
N PRO A 403 27.36 1.37 30.09
CA PRO A 403 27.31 0.09 29.42
C PRO A 403 28.08 -1.03 30.15
N ALA A 404 28.55 -0.81 31.36
CA ALA A 404 29.41 -1.73 32.13
C ALA A 404 28.88 -3.16 32.18
N ALA A 405 27.65 -3.35 32.65
CA ALA A 405 27.01 -4.66 32.74
C ALA A 405 26.84 -5.36 31.38
N LEU A 406 26.58 -4.57 30.33
CA LEU A 406 26.51 -5.08 28.96
C LEU A 406 27.89 -5.53 28.45
N LEU A 407 28.95 -4.75 28.72
CA LEU A 407 30.31 -5.05 28.32
C LEU A 407 30.87 -6.29 29.04
N GLU A 408 30.52 -6.50 30.34
CA GLU A 408 30.88 -7.73 31.07
C GLU A 408 30.29 -8.98 30.40
N ARG A 409 29.09 -8.89 29.82
CA ARG A 409 28.44 -10.01 29.13
C ARG A 409 28.91 -10.16 27.68
N LEU A 410 29.20 -9.06 26.99
CA LEU A 410 29.68 -9.08 25.61
C LEU A 410 31.15 -9.43 25.51
N CYS A 411 32.00 -9.10 26.51
CA CYS A 411 33.44 -9.29 26.52
C CYS A 411 34.09 -8.91 25.18
N PRO A 412 34.00 -7.66 24.72
CA PRO A 412 34.59 -7.28 23.44
C PRO A 412 36.14 -7.26 23.53
N ASP A 413 36.78 -7.59 22.41
CA ASP A 413 38.24 -7.50 22.29
C ASP A 413 38.70 -6.03 22.16
N VAL A 414 37.83 -5.19 21.60
CA VAL A 414 38.07 -3.75 21.45
C VAL A 414 36.85 -2.97 21.89
N TRP A 415 37.03 -2.04 22.82
CA TRP A 415 36.05 -1.00 23.15
C TRP A 415 36.43 0.33 22.52
N VAL A 416 35.56 0.91 21.70
CA VAL A 416 35.82 2.16 21.03
C VAL A 416 35.02 3.29 21.66
N LYS A 417 35.67 4.41 21.94
CA LYS A 417 35.05 5.64 22.40
C LYS A 417 35.41 6.80 21.46
N GLY A 418 34.41 7.57 21.04
CA GLY A 418 34.63 8.81 20.30
C GLY A 418 34.85 9.98 21.25
N GLY A 419 35.89 10.76 21.07
CA GLY A 419 36.16 11.95 21.84
C GLY A 419 37.63 12.22 22.10
N ASP A 420 37.95 13.44 22.55
CA ASP A 420 39.28 13.87 22.95
C ASP A 420 39.43 13.69 24.47
N TYR A 421 39.59 12.46 24.92
CA TYR A 421 39.78 12.12 26.33
C TYR A 421 41.26 12.12 26.67
N THR A 422 41.88 13.27 26.83
CA THR A 422 43.24 13.38 27.38
C THR A 422 43.22 13.28 28.91
N GLY A 423 43.62 12.12 29.44
CA GLY A 423 43.93 11.96 30.86
C GLY A 423 42.79 11.44 31.77
N THR A 424 41.63 11.05 31.27
CA THR A 424 40.54 10.52 32.09
C THR A 424 40.47 8.98 31.95
N GLN A 425 40.64 8.24 33.03
CA GLN A 425 40.33 6.81 33.08
C GLN A 425 38.82 6.61 32.84
N LEU A 426 38.49 5.88 31.80
CA LEU A 426 37.12 5.50 31.48
C LEU A 426 36.74 4.26 32.32
N PRO A 427 35.67 4.27 33.11
CA PRO A 427 35.27 3.13 33.93
C PRO A 427 35.08 1.85 33.12
N GLU A 428 34.64 1.99 31.86
CA GLU A 428 34.45 0.87 30.92
C GLU A 428 35.77 0.21 30.51
N SER A 429 36.86 0.95 30.49
CA SER A 429 38.18 0.44 30.10
C SER A 429 38.69 -0.65 31.05
N GLU A 430 38.45 -0.51 32.37
CA GLU A 430 38.84 -1.51 33.38
C GLU A 430 38.10 -2.86 33.18
N ILE A 431 36.83 -2.78 32.74
CA ILE A 431 36.02 -3.96 32.48
C ILE A 431 36.56 -4.70 31.25
N VAL A 432 36.80 -3.97 30.16
CA VAL A 432 37.31 -4.57 28.92
C VAL A 432 38.70 -5.18 29.12
N GLN A 433 39.58 -4.47 29.84
CA GLN A 433 40.91 -4.99 30.18
C GLN A 433 40.90 -6.26 31.06
N ARG A 434 39.97 -6.36 32.00
CA ARG A 434 39.78 -7.60 32.79
C ARG A 434 39.47 -8.83 31.95
N HIS A 435 38.84 -8.64 30.82
CA HIS A 435 38.52 -9.68 29.85
C HIS A 435 39.57 -9.82 28.73
N GLY A 436 40.74 -9.14 28.85
CA GLY A 436 41.83 -9.24 27.88
C GLY A 436 41.69 -8.34 26.65
N GLY A 437 40.67 -7.48 26.63
CA GLY A 437 40.47 -6.51 25.55
C GLY A 437 41.20 -5.19 25.78
N GLU A 438 41.15 -4.32 24.77
CA GLU A 438 41.76 -2.98 24.77
C GLU A 438 40.71 -1.88 24.50
N THR A 439 41.04 -0.67 24.93
CA THR A 439 40.21 0.52 24.63
C THR A 439 40.91 1.41 23.64
N VAL A 440 40.21 1.75 22.54
CA VAL A 440 40.70 2.63 21.47
C VAL A 440 39.90 3.94 21.46
N LEU A 441 40.59 5.05 21.41
CA LEU A 441 40.00 6.38 21.31
C LEU A 441 40.03 6.83 19.84
N ILE A 442 38.89 7.22 19.31
CA ILE A 442 38.79 7.78 17.95
C ILE A 442 38.45 9.26 18.07
N PRO A 443 39.29 10.16 17.49
CA PRO A 443 39.03 11.59 17.52
C PRO A 443 37.66 11.94 16.90
N THR A 444 36.99 12.93 17.49
CA THR A 444 35.74 13.45 16.92
C THR A 444 35.99 14.25 15.66
N VAL A 445 35.10 14.15 14.69
CA VAL A 445 35.15 14.97 13.48
C VAL A 445 34.70 16.38 13.83
N HIS A 446 35.56 17.38 13.66
CA HIS A 446 35.24 18.78 13.94
C HIS A 446 34.02 19.26 13.16
N GLY A 447 33.16 20.06 13.82
CA GLY A 447 31.97 20.67 13.20
C GLY A 447 30.69 19.82 13.26
N TYR A 448 30.74 18.62 13.83
CA TYR A 448 29.57 17.77 13.95
C TYR A 448 29.30 17.39 15.41
N SER A 449 28.21 17.93 15.98
CA SER A 449 27.66 17.41 17.24
C SER A 449 26.12 17.43 17.21
N THR A 450 25.50 16.43 17.80
CA THR A 450 24.03 16.35 17.89
C THR A 450 23.45 17.59 18.61
N SER A 451 24.16 18.13 19.60
CA SER A 451 23.73 19.33 20.34
C SER A 451 23.74 20.58 19.47
N GLN A 452 24.74 20.73 18.60
CA GLN A 452 24.81 21.84 17.62
C GLN A 452 23.70 21.71 16.56
N LEU A 453 23.45 20.50 16.05
CA LEU A 453 22.36 20.26 15.08
C LEU A 453 20.99 20.62 15.68
N VAL A 454 20.75 20.23 16.93
CA VAL A 454 19.49 20.57 17.62
C VAL A 454 19.38 22.07 17.90
N ALA A 455 20.47 22.73 18.34
CA ALA A 455 20.47 24.17 18.54
C ALA A 455 20.22 24.95 17.24
N ALA A 456 20.83 24.54 16.15
CA ALA A 456 20.61 25.12 14.83
C ALA A 456 19.17 24.93 14.35
N ALA A 457 18.58 23.73 14.55
CA ALA A 457 17.19 23.44 14.19
C ALA A 457 16.17 24.23 15.05
N GLN A 458 16.52 24.60 16.28
CA GLN A 458 15.65 25.39 17.17
C GLN A 458 15.81 26.92 16.99
N GLY A 459 16.59 27.37 16.01
CA GLY A 459 16.83 28.81 15.77
C GLY A 459 17.55 29.54 16.89
N ARG A 460 18.26 28.80 17.76
CA ARG A 460 19.11 29.34 18.81
C ARG A 460 20.57 29.19 18.37
N SER A 461 21.07 30.22 17.69
CA SER A 461 22.51 30.40 17.46
C SER A 461 23.18 31.03 18.65
#